data_febbf06f99b35ff1ceebe737aee27232
#
_entry.id   febbf06f99b35ff1ceebe737aee27232
#
_cell.length_a   1.000
_cell.length_b   1.000
_cell.length_c   1.000
_cell.angle_alpha   90.00
_cell.angle_beta   90.00
_cell.angle_gamma   90.00
#
_symmetry.space_group_name_H-M   'P 1'
#
loop_
_entity.id
_entity.type
_entity.pdbx_description
1 polymer ?
#
loop_
_entity_poly.entity_id
_entity_poly.type
_entity_poly.pdbx_seq_one_letter_code
_entity_poly.pdbx_strand_id
1 'polypeptide(L)'
;LKREIEMQGKLLAGANQVEQLHFGGGTPTYLSDAQMSELMQHLRRWFSFAPDAEGEYSIEVDPRTVTSERVHSLRRQGFNRISLGVQDFDAEVQKAVNRIQPESETVAIIDAARAAGFRSVSIDLIYGLPKQNLQTMEQTLQKVIAADPDRIAIYNYAHMPHLFKPQRRIAEADLPSAETKLDMLGLCISKLNAAGYIYIGMDHFAKPSDDLAIAQRQGRLHRNFQGYSTHVGADLVSCGVSAISAIGATYSQNVKTLDEYYEHIEQNELPIARGIKLNMDDLLRRIIIQMLMCNFELSIASIELAYPITFHTYFAHELDKLRELEQSGLLTIDDEWLTVTPKGRLLIRNICMVFDRYLGLPRTGQADSGDAQPLRYSKTI
;
A
#
# COMPACT_ATOMS: atom_id res chain seq x y z
N LEU A 1 -8.86 -17.68 -11.56
CA LEU A 1 -9.32 -16.37 -11.07
C LEU A 1 -10.81 -16.17 -11.30
N LYS A 2 -11.38 -16.36 -12.52
CA LYS A 2 -12.82 -16.19 -12.80
C LYS A 2 -13.71 -17.06 -11.88
N ARG A 3 -13.29 -18.30 -11.59
CA ARG A 3 -14.05 -19.18 -10.70
C ARG A 3 -14.01 -18.70 -9.24
N GLU A 4 -12.89 -18.19 -8.77
CA GLU A 4 -12.80 -17.55 -7.45
C GLU A 4 -13.71 -16.32 -7.35
N ILE A 5 -13.70 -15.44 -8.36
CA ILE A 5 -14.59 -14.28 -8.44
C ILE A 5 -16.08 -14.71 -8.38
N GLU A 6 -16.44 -15.78 -9.08
CA GLU A 6 -17.79 -16.35 -9.01
C GLU A 6 -18.13 -16.84 -7.61
N MET A 7 -17.23 -17.58 -6.95
CA MET A 7 -17.44 -18.07 -5.59
C MET A 7 -17.59 -16.92 -4.58
N GLN A 8 -16.72 -15.90 -4.67
CA GLN A 8 -16.81 -14.70 -3.84
C GLN A 8 -18.11 -13.93 -4.09
N GLY A 9 -18.48 -13.74 -5.36
CA GLY A 9 -19.73 -13.06 -5.72
C GLY A 9 -20.99 -13.78 -5.22
N LYS A 10 -21.00 -15.12 -5.20
CA LYS A 10 -22.09 -15.91 -4.61
C LYS A 10 -22.17 -15.75 -3.09
N LEU A 11 -21.02 -15.73 -2.40
CA LEU A 11 -20.97 -15.56 -0.95
C LEU A 11 -21.42 -14.16 -0.50
N LEU A 12 -21.16 -13.16 -1.32
CA LEU A 12 -21.46 -11.75 -1.05
C LEU A 12 -22.75 -11.28 -1.72
N ALA A 13 -23.60 -12.20 -2.16
CA ALA A 13 -24.87 -11.87 -2.80
C ALA A 13 -25.72 -10.94 -1.91
N GLY A 14 -26.06 -9.74 -2.42
CA GLY A 14 -26.79 -8.70 -1.69
C GLY A 14 -25.95 -7.59 -1.04
N ALA A 15 -24.62 -7.76 -0.95
CA ALA A 15 -23.66 -6.74 -0.44
C ALA A 15 -22.47 -6.60 -1.40
N ASN A 16 -22.74 -6.49 -2.69
CA ASN A 16 -21.76 -6.66 -3.74
C ASN A 16 -21.52 -5.39 -4.59
N GLN A 17 -21.84 -4.21 -4.06
CA GLN A 17 -21.48 -2.95 -4.72
C GLN A 17 -19.99 -2.69 -4.56
N VAL A 18 -19.29 -2.52 -5.69
CA VAL A 18 -17.86 -2.23 -5.77
C VAL A 18 -17.67 -0.73 -5.92
N GLU A 19 -17.12 -0.09 -4.91
CA GLU A 19 -16.70 1.31 -4.92
C GLU A 19 -15.24 1.47 -5.34
N GLN A 20 -14.43 0.45 -5.06
CA GLN A 20 -13.02 0.40 -5.46
C GLN A 20 -12.68 -0.93 -6.11
N LEU A 21 -11.91 -0.87 -7.19
CA LEU A 21 -11.27 -2.01 -7.82
C LEU A 21 -9.79 -1.71 -8.01
N HIS A 22 -8.94 -2.68 -7.67
CA HIS A 22 -7.51 -2.56 -7.87
C HIS A 22 -6.94 -3.81 -8.54
N PHE A 23 -6.23 -3.61 -9.63
CA PHE A 23 -5.42 -4.63 -10.28
C PHE A 23 -3.96 -4.37 -9.98
N GLY A 24 -3.36 -5.23 -9.15
CA GLY A 24 -1.96 -5.13 -8.71
C GLY A 24 -1.29 -6.49 -8.60
N GLY A 25 -0.13 -6.53 -7.97
CA GLY A 25 0.66 -7.72 -7.75
C GLY A 25 1.81 -7.85 -8.74
N GLY A 26 1.81 -8.78 -9.66
CA GLY A 26 2.87 -8.93 -10.67
C GLY A 26 2.84 -7.79 -11.70
N THR A 27 2.46 -8.10 -12.95
CA THR A 27 2.23 -7.09 -13.99
C THR A 27 0.85 -7.33 -14.58
N PRO A 28 -0.20 -6.62 -14.14
CA PRO A 28 -1.58 -6.85 -14.60
C PRO A 28 -1.72 -6.72 -16.11
N THR A 29 -0.95 -5.83 -16.72
CA THR A 29 -0.93 -5.60 -18.18
C THR A 29 -0.26 -6.74 -18.99
N TYR A 30 0.21 -7.80 -18.32
CA TYR A 30 0.58 -9.05 -18.97
C TYR A 30 -0.64 -9.73 -19.65
N LEU A 31 -1.83 -9.53 -19.12
CA LEU A 31 -3.06 -9.94 -19.79
C LEU A 31 -3.25 -9.17 -21.09
N SER A 32 -3.62 -9.86 -22.16
CA SER A 32 -4.02 -9.20 -23.41
C SER A 32 -5.27 -8.36 -23.24
N ASP A 33 -5.58 -7.46 -24.20
CA ASP A 33 -6.82 -6.67 -24.18
C ASP A 33 -8.07 -7.55 -24.11
N ALA A 34 -8.09 -8.65 -24.85
CA ALA A 34 -9.21 -9.59 -24.85
C ALA A 34 -9.38 -10.26 -23.48
N GLN A 35 -8.28 -10.73 -22.88
CA GLN A 35 -8.30 -11.36 -21.55
C GLN A 35 -8.71 -10.38 -20.43
N MET A 36 -8.22 -9.14 -20.51
CA MET A 36 -8.60 -8.09 -19.56
C MET A 36 -10.08 -7.74 -19.71
N SER A 37 -10.57 -7.60 -20.94
CA SER A 37 -11.98 -7.34 -21.20
C SER A 37 -12.88 -8.48 -20.69
N GLU A 38 -12.49 -9.73 -20.95
CA GLU A 38 -13.19 -10.91 -20.44
C GLU A 38 -13.25 -10.92 -18.90
N LEU A 39 -12.12 -10.60 -18.24
CA LEU A 39 -12.05 -10.54 -16.77
C LEU A 39 -12.94 -9.43 -16.21
N MET A 40 -12.92 -8.23 -16.81
CA MET A 40 -13.77 -7.11 -16.41
C MET A 40 -15.26 -7.41 -16.63
N GLN A 41 -15.64 -8.07 -17.73
CA GLN A 41 -17.01 -8.52 -17.96
C GLN A 41 -17.44 -9.55 -16.92
N HIS A 42 -16.53 -10.48 -16.57
CA HIS A 42 -16.80 -11.48 -15.55
C HIS A 42 -17.00 -10.87 -14.17
N LEU A 43 -16.17 -9.89 -13.78
CA LEU A 43 -16.35 -9.12 -12.53
C LEU A 43 -17.71 -8.43 -12.48
N ARG A 44 -18.09 -7.73 -13.57
CA ARG A 44 -19.41 -7.06 -13.67
C ARG A 44 -20.61 -7.99 -13.67
N ARG A 45 -20.42 -9.27 -13.95
CA ARG A 45 -21.49 -10.29 -13.84
C ARG A 45 -21.81 -10.60 -12.38
N TRP A 46 -20.81 -10.57 -11.51
CA TRP A 46 -20.96 -10.99 -10.11
C TRP A 46 -21.03 -9.82 -9.13
N PHE A 47 -20.55 -8.65 -9.52
CA PHE A 47 -20.50 -7.46 -8.69
C PHE A 47 -21.11 -6.26 -9.42
N SER A 48 -21.80 -5.42 -8.66
CA SER A 48 -22.34 -4.15 -9.14
C SER A 48 -21.32 -3.05 -8.93
N PHE A 49 -20.92 -2.39 -9.99
CA PHE A 49 -19.90 -1.32 -9.93
C PHE A 49 -20.58 0.03 -9.74
N ALA A 50 -20.05 0.86 -8.86
CA ALA A 50 -20.44 2.25 -8.75
C ALA A 50 -20.21 2.98 -10.09
N PRO A 51 -20.95 4.09 -10.37
CA PRO A 51 -20.70 4.90 -11.56
C PRO A 51 -19.22 5.35 -11.65
N ASP A 52 -18.70 5.52 -12.88
CA ASP A 52 -17.29 5.94 -13.10
C ASP A 52 -16.93 7.24 -12.36
N ALA A 53 -17.89 8.13 -12.16
CA ALA A 53 -17.67 9.39 -11.42
C ALA A 53 -17.48 9.18 -9.90
N GLU A 54 -17.95 8.08 -9.34
CA GLU A 54 -17.97 7.78 -7.91
C GLU A 54 -16.96 6.70 -7.54
N GLY A 55 -16.83 5.66 -8.40
CA GLY A 55 -15.93 4.54 -8.15
C GLY A 55 -14.47 4.84 -8.47
N GLU A 56 -13.56 4.13 -7.80
CA GLU A 56 -12.12 4.17 -8.04
C GLU A 56 -11.64 2.85 -8.62
N TYR A 57 -11.29 2.83 -9.90
CA TYR A 57 -10.88 1.62 -10.62
C TYR A 57 -9.45 1.77 -11.09
N SER A 58 -8.52 1.18 -10.34
CA SER A 58 -7.08 1.39 -10.50
C SER A 58 -6.37 0.17 -11.07
N ILE A 59 -5.29 0.42 -11.81
CA ILE A 59 -4.41 -0.59 -12.36
C ILE A 59 -2.94 -0.18 -12.24
N GLU A 60 -2.10 -1.11 -11.77
CA GLU A 60 -0.65 -0.98 -11.80
C GLU A 60 -0.11 -1.31 -13.18
N VAL A 61 0.81 -0.48 -13.67
CA VAL A 61 1.37 -0.59 -15.00
C VAL A 61 2.90 -0.44 -14.95
N ASP A 62 3.59 -1.32 -15.64
CA ASP A 62 4.99 -1.12 -15.98
C ASP A 62 5.07 -0.32 -17.29
N PRO A 63 5.54 0.93 -17.30
CA PRO A 63 5.56 1.79 -18.49
C PRO A 63 6.31 1.18 -19.67
N ARG A 64 7.29 0.30 -19.42
CA ARG A 64 8.08 -0.39 -20.45
C ARG A 64 7.28 -1.41 -21.25
N THR A 65 6.11 -1.83 -20.76
CA THR A 65 5.35 -2.97 -21.33
C THR A 65 4.04 -2.54 -21.96
N VAL A 66 3.77 -1.24 -22.00
CA VAL A 66 2.51 -0.71 -22.54
C VAL A 66 2.75 0.37 -23.59
N THR A 67 1.79 0.50 -24.49
CA THR A 67 1.73 1.58 -25.48
C THR A 67 0.61 2.55 -25.16
N SER A 68 0.60 3.71 -25.82
CA SER A 68 -0.49 4.69 -25.69
C SER A 68 -1.86 4.07 -26.04
N GLU A 69 -1.92 3.23 -27.09
CA GLU A 69 -3.16 2.53 -27.47
C GLU A 69 -3.64 1.59 -26.37
N ARG A 70 -2.70 0.91 -25.69
CA ARG A 70 -3.02 0.06 -24.54
C ARG A 70 -3.62 0.86 -23.40
N VAL A 71 -3.09 2.03 -23.08
CA VAL A 71 -3.62 2.94 -22.04
C VAL A 71 -5.05 3.35 -22.40
N HIS A 72 -5.33 3.76 -23.65
CA HIS A 72 -6.69 4.05 -24.09
C HIS A 72 -7.62 2.84 -23.98
N SER A 73 -7.12 1.63 -24.27
CA SER A 73 -7.88 0.39 -24.12
C SER A 73 -8.26 0.12 -22.68
N LEU A 74 -7.33 0.29 -21.73
CA LEU A 74 -7.59 0.16 -20.28
C LEU A 74 -8.67 1.15 -19.81
N ARG A 75 -8.63 2.40 -20.28
CA ARG A 75 -9.68 3.39 -19.95
C ARG A 75 -11.06 2.96 -20.45
N ARG A 76 -11.15 2.47 -21.70
CA ARG A 76 -12.41 1.94 -22.25
C ARG A 76 -12.96 0.72 -21.50
N GLN A 77 -12.08 -0.06 -20.88
CA GLN A 77 -12.46 -1.20 -20.03
C GLN A 77 -12.99 -0.78 -18.65
N GLY A 78 -12.85 0.51 -18.29
CA GLY A 78 -13.42 1.12 -17.11
C GLY A 78 -12.41 1.48 -16.02
N PHE A 79 -11.10 1.31 -16.25
CA PHE A 79 -10.10 1.84 -15.33
C PHE A 79 -10.08 3.36 -15.40
N ASN A 80 -10.04 4.04 -14.25
CA ASN A 80 -10.02 5.50 -14.16
C ASN A 80 -8.84 6.05 -13.34
N ARG A 81 -8.02 5.16 -12.78
CA ARG A 81 -6.76 5.49 -12.11
C ARG A 81 -5.66 4.54 -12.61
N ILE A 82 -4.45 5.08 -12.76
CA ILE A 82 -3.28 4.32 -13.22
C ILE A 82 -2.08 4.61 -12.32
N SER A 83 -1.36 3.58 -11.88
CA SER A 83 -0.08 3.71 -11.16
C SER A 83 1.06 3.19 -12.03
N LEU A 84 2.10 3.99 -12.16
CA LEU A 84 3.24 3.72 -13.02
C LEU A 84 4.47 3.40 -12.16
N GLY A 85 4.95 2.17 -12.23
CA GLY A 85 6.17 1.76 -11.56
C GLY A 85 7.40 2.35 -12.26
N VAL A 86 7.88 3.51 -11.82
CA VAL A 86 9.06 4.19 -12.35
C VAL A 86 10.33 3.76 -11.63
N GLN A 87 10.29 3.73 -10.32
CA GLN A 87 11.35 3.38 -9.38
C GLN A 87 12.45 4.45 -9.29
N ASP A 88 13.14 4.76 -10.38
CA ASP A 88 14.18 5.78 -10.50
C ASP A 88 14.40 6.17 -11.96
N PHE A 89 14.88 7.40 -12.22
CA PHE A 89 15.24 7.89 -13.55
C PHE A 89 16.76 8.01 -13.79
N ASP A 90 17.60 7.69 -12.82
CA ASP A 90 19.03 7.66 -12.99
C ASP A 90 19.47 6.40 -13.76
N ALA A 91 20.28 6.56 -14.81
CA ALA A 91 20.66 5.47 -15.69
C ALA A 91 21.52 4.39 -15.00
N GLU A 92 22.41 4.78 -14.07
CA GLU A 92 23.26 3.83 -13.36
C GLU A 92 22.46 3.06 -12.29
N VAL A 93 21.49 3.74 -11.63
CA VAL A 93 20.55 3.09 -10.72
C VAL A 93 19.68 2.09 -11.49
N GLN A 94 19.08 2.49 -12.61
CA GLN A 94 18.27 1.62 -13.45
C GLN A 94 19.04 0.38 -13.94
N LYS A 95 20.31 0.57 -14.34
CA LYS A 95 21.20 -0.51 -14.76
C LYS A 95 21.51 -1.47 -13.61
N ALA A 96 21.77 -0.95 -12.41
CA ALA A 96 22.08 -1.75 -11.23
C ALA A 96 20.92 -2.67 -10.82
N VAL A 97 19.66 -2.22 -11.03
CA VAL A 97 18.46 -3.03 -10.75
C VAL A 97 17.88 -3.73 -11.99
N ASN A 98 18.59 -3.69 -13.13
CA ASN A 98 18.16 -4.25 -14.42
C ASN A 98 16.77 -3.78 -14.88
N ARG A 99 16.52 -2.46 -14.73
CA ARG A 99 15.25 -1.84 -15.11
C ARG A 99 15.50 -0.56 -15.92
N ILE A 100 15.96 -0.75 -17.15
CA ILE A 100 16.19 0.37 -18.09
C ILE A 100 14.82 0.90 -18.54
N GLN A 101 14.58 2.16 -18.30
CA GLN A 101 13.30 2.84 -18.57
C GLN A 101 13.57 4.30 -18.91
N PRO A 102 13.60 4.68 -20.21
CA PRO A 102 13.77 6.06 -20.61
C PRO A 102 12.65 6.96 -20.04
N GLU A 103 13.01 8.15 -19.58
CA GLU A 103 12.06 9.13 -19.07
C GLU A 103 10.95 9.44 -20.09
N SER A 104 11.33 9.60 -21.37
CA SER A 104 10.40 9.90 -22.48
C SER A 104 9.29 8.86 -22.63
N GLU A 105 9.57 7.58 -22.40
CA GLU A 105 8.55 6.52 -22.44
C GLU A 105 7.54 6.68 -21.29
N THR A 106 8.01 6.96 -20.09
CA THR A 106 7.13 7.22 -18.94
C THR A 106 6.25 8.44 -19.16
N VAL A 107 6.82 9.55 -19.63
CA VAL A 107 6.08 10.78 -19.92
C VAL A 107 5.03 10.53 -21.00
N ALA A 108 5.36 9.81 -22.07
CA ALA A 108 4.39 9.45 -23.12
C ALA A 108 3.19 8.64 -22.58
N ILE A 109 3.41 7.74 -21.60
CA ILE A 109 2.32 7.00 -20.97
C ILE A 109 1.47 7.88 -20.04
N ILE A 110 2.07 8.83 -19.32
CA ILE A 110 1.35 9.82 -18.52
C ILE A 110 0.45 10.68 -19.41
N ASP A 111 0.99 11.19 -20.52
CA ASP A 111 0.24 12.00 -21.47
C ASP A 111 -0.90 11.21 -22.12
N ALA A 112 -0.65 9.95 -22.47
CA ALA A 112 -1.68 9.05 -22.99
C ALA A 112 -2.78 8.78 -21.94
N ALA A 113 -2.45 8.63 -20.67
CA ALA A 113 -3.42 8.44 -19.59
C ALA A 113 -4.31 9.69 -19.41
N ARG A 114 -3.71 10.88 -19.44
CA ARG A 114 -4.45 12.14 -19.40
C ARG A 114 -5.36 12.31 -20.62
N ALA A 115 -4.84 12.09 -21.81
CA ALA A 115 -5.60 12.16 -23.04
C ALA A 115 -6.76 11.15 -23.09
N ALA A 116 -6.57 9.97 -22.51
CA ALA A 116 -7.62 8.95 -22.38
C ALA A 116 -8.68 9.29 -21.33
N GLY A 117 -8.46 10.28 -20.45
CA GLY A 117 -9.39 10.70 -19.41
C GLY A 117 -9.28 9.86 -18.13
N PHE A 118 -8.07 9.39 -17.78
CA PHE A 118 -7.82 8.90 -16.43
C PHE A 118 -7.93 10.04 -15.42
N ARG A 119 -8.59 9.82 -14.29
CA ARG A 119 -8.85 10.82 -13.25
C ARG A 119 -7.63 11.07 -12.36
N SER A 120 -6.73 10.07 -12.25
CA SER A 120 -5.53 10.18 -11.45
C SER A 120 -4.42 9.31 -12.04
N VAL A 121 -3.23 9.89 -12.12
CA VAL A 121 -1.99 9.22 -12.50
C VAL A 121 -1.07 9.22 -11.29
N SER A 122 -0.65 8.04 -10.84
CA SER A 122 0.32 7.85 -9.76
C SER A 122 1.67 7.42 -10.31
N ILE A 123 2.75 7.82 -9.66
CA ILE A 123 4.12 7.35 -9.90
C ILE A 123 4.65 6.68 -8.64
N ASP A 124 5.21 5.49 -8.82
CA ASP A 124 5.89 4.76 -7.76
C ASP A 124 7.40 4.89 -7.91
N LEU A 125 8.06 5.37 -6.86
CA LEU A 125 9.50 5.51 -6.73
C LEU A 125 10.02 4.61 -5.61
N ILE A 126 11.32 4.32 -5.66
CA ILE A 126 12.02 3.60 -4.59
C ILE A 126 13.26 4.38 -4.18
N TYR A 127 13.39 4.69 -2.89
CA TYR A 127 14.65 5.22 -2.35
C TYR A 127 15.46 4.12 -1.67
N GLY A 128 16.77 4.28 -1.66
CA GLY A 128 17.69 3.28 -1.10
C GLY A 128 18.08 2.16 -2.08
N LEU A 129 17.86 2.35 -3.37
CA LEU A 129 18.34 1.47 -4.43
C LEU A 129 19.89 1.47 -4.54
N PRO A 130 20.51 0.40 -5.10
CA PRO A 130 21.95 0.39 -5.35
C PRO A 130 22.38 1.55 -6.26
N LYS A 131 23.53 2.16 -5.97
CA LYS A 131 24.11 3.33 -6.65
C LYS A 131 23.37 4.65 -6.41
N GLN A 132 22.22 4.64 -5.75
CA GLN A 132 21.47 5.85 -5.44
C GLN A 132 22.17 6.69 -4.38
N ASN A 133 22.10 8.01 -4.52
CA ASN A 133 22.59 9.01 -3.56
C ASN A 133 21.67 10.23 -3.57
N LEU A 134 21.92 11.22 -2.72
CA LEU A 134 21.07 12.42 -2.62
C LEU A 134 20.96 13.17 -3.95
N GLN A 135 22.05 13.26 -4.71
CA GLN A 135 22.06 13.97 -5.99
C GLN A 135 21.22 13.27 -7.05
N THR A 136 21.38 11.93 -7.20
CA THR A 136 20.58 11.14 -8.17
C THR A 136 19.10 11.16 -7.80
N MET A 137 18.78 11.05 -6.49
CA MET A 137 17.42 11.14 -6.00
C MET A 137 16.79 12.52 -6.27
N GLU A 138 17.54 13.60 -6.05
CA GLU A 138 17.08 14.96 -6.36
C GLU A 138 16.75 15.13 -7.86
N GLN A 139 17.61 14.62 -8.74
CA GLN A 139 17.38 14.65 -10.20
C GLN A 139 16.13 13.85 -10.60
N THR A 140 15.94 12.68 -10.02
CA THR A 140 14.72 11.86 -10.23
C THR A 140 13.48 12.61 -9.76
N LEU A 141 13.51 13.25 -8.59
CA LEU A 141 12.39 14.06 -8.10
C LEU A 141 12.07 15.25 -9.00
N GLN A 142 13.07 15.95 -9.53
CA GLN A 142 12.86 17.06 -10.47
C GLN A 142 12.09 16.60 -11.72
N LYS A 143 12.46 15.44 -12.28
CA LYS A 143 11.79 14.84 -13.44
C LYS A 143 10.35 14.43 -13.11
N VAL A 144 10.14 13.80 -11.96
CA VAL A 144 8.81 13.41 -11.49
C VAL A 144 7.91 14.62 -11.26
N ILE A 145 8.42 15.67 -10.61
CA ILE A 145 7.69 16.92 -10.40
C ILE A 145 7.33 17.57 -11.74
N ALA A 146 8.26 17.58 -12.71
CA ALA A 146 7.99 18.11 -14.05
C ALA A 146 6.92 17.31 -14.82
N ALA A 147 6.84 15.98 -14.59
CA ALA A 147 5.80 15.12 -15.14
C ALA A 147 4.42 15.34 -14.48
N ASP A 148 4.38 16.04 -13.34
CA ASP A 148 3.18 16.52 -12.64
C ASP A 148 2.13 15.43 -12.33
N PRO A 149 2.47 14.25 -11.76
CA PRO A 149 1.49 13.23 -11.41
C PRO A 149 0.54 13.72 -10.31
N ASP A 150 -0.61 13.05 -10.17
CA ASP A 150 -1.58 13.39 -9.13
C ASP A 150 -1.18 12.82 -7.77
N ARG A 151 -0.54 11.63 -7.78
CA ARG A 151 -0.02 10.94 -6.60
C ARG A 151 1.41 10.47 -6.83
N ILE A 152 2.17 10.40 -5.75
CA ILE A 152 3.53 9.86 -5.75
C ILE A 152 3.64 8.93 -4.55
N ALA A 153 4.11 7.70 -4.77
CA ALA A 153 4.50 6.79 -3.70
C ALA A 153 6.02 6.58 -3.74
N ILE A 154 6.69 6.69 -2.58
CA ILE A 154 8.15 6.56 -2.49
C ILE A 154 8.50 5.51 -1.45
N TYR A 155 8.78 4.29 -1.90
CA TYR A 155 9.01 3.14 -1.04
C TYR A 155 10.48 3.00 -0.63
N ASN A 156 10.73 2.53 0.59
CA ASN A 156 12.07 2.11 1.00
C ASN A 156 12.45 0.79 0.33
N TYR A 157 13.63 0.74 -0.30
CA TYR A 157 14.16 -0.49 -0.84
C TYR A 157 14.48 -1.50 0.28
N ALA A 158 13.81 -2.65 0.23
CA ALA A 158 14.06 -3.77 1.13
C ALA A 158 15.01 -4.78 0.47
N HIS A 159 16.26 -4.86 0.95
CA HIS A 159 17.24 -5.83 0.45
C HIS A 159 17.07 -7.18 1.17
N MET A 160 16.46 -8.15 0.49
CA MET A 160 16.17 -9.49 1.01
C MET A 160 16.58 -10.58 -0.02
N PRO A 161 17.88 -10.74 -0.32
CA PRO A 161 18.37 -11.66 -1.37
C PRO A 161 18.09 -13.13 -1.08
N HIS A 162 17.83 -13.48 0.20
CA HIS A 162 17.41 -14.82 0.60
C HIS A 162 15.99 -15.14 0.14
N LEU A 163 15.10 -14.15 0.01
CA LEU A 163 13.72 -14.30 -0.48
C LEU A 163 13.62 -14.04 -1.99
N PHE A 164 14.32 -13.02 -2.49
CA PHE A 164 14.20 -12.58 -3.87
C PHE A 164 15.46 -12.86 -4.67
N LYS A 165 15.43 -13.91 -5.49
CA LYS A 165 16.57 -14.33 -6.32
C LYS A 165 17.21 -13.20 -7.16
N PRO A 166 16.47 -12.27 -7.80
CA PRO A 166 17.09 -11.18 -8.55
C PRO A 166 18.00 -10.27 -7.71
N GLN A 167 17.67 -10.08 -6.42
CA GLN A 167 18.45 -9.23 -5.53
C GLN A 167 19.83 -9.80 -5.17
N ARG A 168 20.08 -11.10 -5.41
CA ARG A 168 21.39 -11.73 -5.19
C ARG A 168 22.50 -11.17 -6.08
N ARG A 169 22.14 -10.45 -7.15
CA ARG A 169 23.10 -9.79 -8.07
C ARG A 169 23.52 -8.40 -7.60
N ILE A 170 22.84 -7.87 -6.58
CA ILE A 170 23.10 -6.55 -6.02
C ILE A 170 24.19 -6.69 -4.94
N ALA A 171 25.31 -5.97 -5.11
CA ALA A 171 26.35 -5.92 -4.09
C ALA A 171 25.89 -5.02 -2.93
N GLU A 172 26.01 -5.50 -1.69
CA GLU A 172 25.65 -4.71 -0.51
C GLU A 172 26.45 -3.39 -0.40
N ALA A 173 27.68 -3.39 -0.90
CA ALA A 173 28.53 -2.19 -0.95
C ALA A 173 27.97 -1.07 -1.86
N ASP A 174 27.07 -1.39 -2.78
CA ASP A 174 26.41 -0.43 -3.66
C ASP A 174 25.15 0.19 -3.03
N LEU A 175 24.70 -0.34 -1.90
CA LEU A 175 23.52 0.16 -1.19
C LEU A 175 23.88 1.39 -0.33
N PRO A 176 23.03 2.43 -0.31
CA PRO A 176 23.22 3.56 0.58
C PRO A 176 23.07 3.14 2.05
N SER A 177 23.81 3.82 2.93
CA SER A 177 23.72 3.62 4.39
C SER A 177 22.32 3.98 4.92
N ALA A 178 21.99 3.53 6.13
CA ALA A 178 20.73 3.91 6.78
C ALA A 178 20.61 5.43 6.97
N GLU A 179 21.70 6.12 7.30
CA GLU A 179 21.76 7.57 7.41
C GLU A 179 21.44 8.24 6.05
N THR A 180 22.11 7.81 4.98
CA THR A 180 21.84 8.29 3.61
C THR A 180 20.39 8.05 3.19
N LYS A 181 19.79 6.92 3.55
CA LYS A 181 18.38 6.65 3.28
C LYS A 181 17.43 7.61 4.01
N LEU A 182 17.76 7.93 5.26
CA LEU A 182 17.00 8.90 6.05
C LEU A 182 17.08 10.29 5.43
N ASP A 183 18.27 10.70 5.02
CA ASP A 183 18.49 11.98 4.32
C ASP A 183 17.74 12.03 2.99
N MET A 184 17.73 10.92 2.22
CA MET A 184 16.92 10.81 0.99
C MET A 184 15.44 10.99 1.28
N LEU A 185 14.90 10.35 2.32
CA LEU A 185 13.49 10.51 2.70
C LEU A 185 13.19 11.96 3.08
N GLY A 186 14.06 12.59 3.87
CA GLY A 186 13.96 14.01 4.21
C GLY A 186 13.98 14.93 2.98
N LEU A 187 14.86 14.64 2.02
CA LEU A 187 14.93 15.34 0.73
C LEU A 187 13.62 15.18 -0.06
N CYS A 188 13.09 13.95 -0.16
CA CYS A 188 11.83 13.68 -0.86
C CYS A 188 10.68 14.51 -0.28
N ILE A 189 10.51 14.50 1.04
CA ILE A 189 9.47 15.24 1.73
C ILE A 189 9.62 16.75 1.49
N SER A 190 10.83 17.27 1.65
CA SER A 190 11.11 18.69 1.47
C SER A 190 10.81 19.15 0.04
N LYS A 191 11.30 18.42 -0.97
CA LYS A 191 11.14 18.77 -2.39
C LYS A 191 9.69 18.66 -2.85
N LEU A 192 8.98 17.60 -2.45
CA LEU A 192 7.58 17.40 -2.83
C LEU A 192 6.66 18.40 -2.15
N ASN A 193 6.88 18.71 -0.86
CA ASN A 193 6.13 19.76 -0.19
C ASN A 193 6.37 21.13 -0.84
N ALA A 194 7.62 21.46 -1.19
CA ALA A 194 7.95 22.70 -1.91
C ALA A 194 7.30 22.76 -3.30
N ALA A 195 7.06 21.62 -3.94
CA ALA A 195 6.32 21.50 -5.21
C ALA A 195 4.80 21.47 -5.03
N GLY A 196 4.28 21.64 -3.80
CA GLY A 196 2.86 21.73 -3.50
C GLY A 196 2.15 20.40 -3.25
N TYR A 197 2.87 19.29 -3.19
CA TYR A 197 2.28 18.00 -2.79
C TYR A 197 2.05 17.95 -1.27
N ILE A 198 0.96 17.31 -0.87
CA ILE A 198 0.62 17.03 0.52
C ILE A 198 1.20 15.66 0.90
N TYR A 199 1.94 15.60 2.00
CA TYR A 199 2.35 14.32 2.59
C TYR A 199 1.13 13.65 3.24
N ILE A 200 0.66 12.58 2.63
CA ILE A 200 -0.51 11.82 3.11
C ILE A 200 -0.13 10.96 4.31
N GLY A 201 1.04 10.34 4.25
CA GLY A 201 1.59 9.50 5.30
C GLY A 201 2.41 8.36 4.74
N MET A 202 3.25 7.77 5.56
CA MET A 202 4.17 6.69 5.19
C MET A 202 4.97 7.02 3.92
N ASP A 203 4.52 6.47 2.81
CA ASP A 203 5.24 6.52 1.53
C ASP A 203 4.52 7.40 0.49
N HIS A 204 3.37 8.03 0.85
CA HIS A 204 2.44 8.61 -0.12
C HIS A 204 2.37 10.13 -0.05
N PHE A 205 2.33 10.73 -1.23
CA PHE A 205 2.10 12.15 -1.47
C PHE A 205 1.00 12.33 -2.52
N ALA A 206 0.23 13.40 -2.42
CA ALA A 206 -0.84 13.69 -3.36
C ALA A 206 -0.97 15.21 -3.58
N LYS A 207 -1.49 15.60 -4.74
CA LYS A 207 -1.88 17.01 -4.97
C LYS A 207 -2.98 17.44 -3.99
N PRO A 208 -3.07 18.72 -3.62
CA PRO A 208 -4.11 19.22 -2.71
C PRO A 208 -5.54 18.96 -3.16
N SER A 209 -5.75 18.84 -4.47
CA SER A 209 -7.05 18.55 -5.12
C SER A 209 -7.37 17.07 -5.22
N ASP A 210 -6.41 16.18 -4.92
CA ASP A 210 -6.62 14.73 -4.96
C ASP A 210 -7.52 14.25 -3.81
N ASP A 211 -8.32 13.23 -4.07
CA ASP A 211 -9.28 12.67 -3.12
C ASP A 211 -8.63 12.21 -1.81
N LEU A 212 -7.38 11.71 -1.84
CA LEU A 212 -6.64 11.33 -0.62
C LEU A 212 -6.33 12.54 0.26
N ALA A 213 -5.88 13.65 -0.34
CA ALA A 213 -5.59 14.86 0.40
C ALA A 213 -6.87 15.52 0.95
N ILE A 214 -7.97 15.44 0.20
CA ILE A 214 -9.29 15.89 0.64
C ILE A 214 -9.78 15.03 1.81
N ALA A 215 -9.71 13.69 1.67
CA ALA A 215 -10.11 12.76 2.72
C ALA A 215 -9.29 12.93 4.01
N GLN A 216 -7.98 13.16 3.89
CA GLN A 216 -7.12 13.45 5.04
C GLN A 216 -7.58 14.71 5.80
N ARG A 217 -7.81 15.82 5.09
CA ARG A 217 -8.30 17.08 5.71
C ARG A 217 -9.67 16.92 6.38
N GLN A 218 -10.47 15.97 5.92
CA GLN A 218 -11.81 15.69 6.43
C GLN A 218 -11.85 14.59 7.49
N GLY A 219 -10.69 14.03 7.88
CA GLY A 219 -10.62 12.91 8.82
C GLY A 219 -11.25 11.61 8.30
N ARG A 220 -11.40 11.46 6.97
CA ARG A 220 -12.02 10.31 6.31
C ARG A 220 -11.01 9.40 5.61
N LEU A 221 -9.71 9.64 5.82
CA LEU A 221 -8.68 8.79 5.26
C LEU A 221 -8.71 7.42 5.94
N HIS A 222 -8.61 6.37 5.18
CA HIS A 222 -8.52 4.99 5.64
C HIS A 222 -7.26 4.33 5.04
N ARG A 223 -6.77 3.25 5.68
CA ARG A 223 -5.69 2.44 5.15
C ARG A 223 -6.03 0.96 5.21
N ASN A 224 -5.90 0.27 4.10
CA ASN A 224 -6.03 -1.18 4.01
C ASN A 224 -4.72 -1.83 3.51
N PHE A 225 -4.75 -3.11 3.15
CA PHE A 225 -3.58 -3.84 2.67
C PHE A 225 -3.01 -3.32 1.34
N GLN A 226 -3.79 -2.56 0.59
CA GLN A 226 -3.36 -1.99 -0.70
C GLN A 226 -2.82 -0.56 -0.57
N GLY A 227 -3.05 0.11 0.55
CA GLY A 227 -2.60 1.47 0.78
C GLY A 227 -3.69 2.38 1.35
N TYR A 228 -3.54 3.69 1.14
CA TYR A 228 -4.53 4.67 1.56
C TYR A 228 -5.75 4.67 0.66
N SER A 229 -6.93 4.81 1.26
CA SER A 229 -8.24 4.77 0.62
C SER A 229 -9.13 5.88 1.18
N THR A 230 -10.09 6.32 0.39
CA THR A 230 -11.12 7.29 0.77
C THR A 230 -12.42 6.63 1.20
N HIS A 231 -12.53 5.30 1.09
CA HIS A 231 -13.73 4.51 1.36
C HIS A 231 -13.64 3.86 2.74
N VAL A 232 -14.08 4.59 3.75
CA VAL A 232 -14.13 4.12 5.15
C VAL A 232 -15.23 3.07 5.29
N GLY A 233 -14.88 1.95 5.92
CA GLY A 233 -15.87 0.89 6.21
C GLY A 233 -16.14 -0.08 5.05
N ALA A 234 -15.51 0.10 3.89
CA ALA A 234 -15.60 -0.88 2.81
C ALA A 234 -14.84 -2.16 3.16
N ASP A 235 -15.47 -3.30 2.91
CA ASP A 235 -14.82 -4.60 2.97
C ASP A 235 -13.83 -4.76 1.80
N LEU A 236 -12.69 -5.36 2.04
CA LEU A 236 -11.71 -5.69 1.01
C LEU A 236 -11.84 -7.17 0.63
N VAL A 237 -12.38 -7.44 -0.55
CA VAL A 237 -12.46 -8.77 -1.14
C VAL A 237 -11.36 -8.91 -2.17
N SER A 238 -10.37 -9.75 -1.90
CA SER A 238 -9.22 -9.93 -2.78
C SER A 238 -9.24 -11.31 -3.41
N CYS A 239 -8.91 -11.38 -4.69
CA CYS A 239 -8.84 -12.60 -5.48
C CYS A 239 -7.44 -12.79 -6.07
N GLY A 240 -7.01 -14.04 -6.19
CA GLY A 240 -5.72 -14.41 -6.76
C GLY A 240 -4.76 -15.00 -5.75
N VAL A 241 -3.59 -15.41 -6.24
CA VAL A 241 -2.53 -15.99 -5.42
C VAL A 241 -2.02 -14.97 -4.40
N SER A 242 -1.84 -15.39 -3.14
CA SER A 242 -1.41 -14.57 -2.01
C SER A 242 -2.32 -13.40 -1.61
N ALA A 243 -3.47 -13.24 -2.24
CA ALA A 243 -4.41 -12.16 -1.97
C ALA A 243 -4.84 -12.11 -0.50
N ILE A 244 -5.00 -10.90 0.04
CA ILE A 244 -5.39 -10.68 1.44
C ILE A 244 -6.74 -9.97 1.44
N SER A 245 -7.73 -10.59 2.08
CA SER A 245 -9.07 -10.03 2.28
C SER A 245 -9.26 -9.55 3.71
N ALA A 246 -10.08 -8.50 3.86
CA ALA A 246 -10.52 -7.96 5.15
C ALA A 246 -12.04 -7.74 5.06
N ILE A 247 -12.82 -8.66 5.63
CA ILE A 247 -14.28 -8.65 5.56
C ILE A 247 -14.82 -8.61 7.00
N GLY A 248 -15.48 -7.52 7.36
CA GLY A 248 -15.99 -7.28 8.71
C GLY A 248 -14.89 -7.42 9.77
N ALA A 249 -15.09 -8.39 10.66
CA ALA A 249 -14.15 -8.72 11.74
C ALA A 249 -13.22 -9.90 11.38
N THR A 250 -12.87 -10.09 10.11
CA THR A 250 -12.00 -11.19 9.68
C THR A 250 -10.91 -10.71 8.72
N TYR A 251 -9.75 -11.34 8.81
CA TYR A 251 -8.72 -11.28 7.78
C TYR A 251 -8.47 -12.68 7.24
N SER A 252 -8.26 -12.81 5.94
CA SER A 252 -7.85 -14.06 5.32
C SER A 252 -6.77 -13.82 4.27
N GLN A 253 -5.93 -14.82 4.04
CA GLN A 253 -4.90 -14.80 3.02
C GLN A 253 -4.94 -16.08 2.20
N ASN A 254 -4.95 -15.93 0.88
CA ASN A 254 -4.87 -17.03 -0.06
C ASN A 254 -3.48 -17.71 -0.04
N VAL A 255 -3.44 -18.91 -0.56
CA VAL A 255 -2.20 -19.68 -0.78
C VAL A 255 -1.22 -18.89 -1.65
N LYS A 256 0.09 -19.19 -1.53
CA LYS A 256 1.16 -18.38 -2.14
C LYS A 256 1.72 -18.96 -3.42
N THR A 257 1.33 -20.18 -3.78
CA THR A 257 1.79 -20.85 -5.01
C THR A 257 0.65 -21.03 -5.99
N LEU A 258 0.95 -21.08 -7.28
CA LEU A 258 -0.04 -21.30 -8.33
C LEU A 258 -0.62 -22.71 -8.27
N ASP A 259 0.21 -23.71 -7.96
CA ASP A 259 -0.22 -25.12 -7.92
C ASP A 259 -1.28 -25.33 -6.82
N GLU A 260 -1.00 -24.89 -5.59
CA GLU A 260 -1.97 -24.92 -4.48
C GLU A 260 -3.24 -24.13 -4.81
N TYR A 261 -3.09 -22.95 -5.46
CA TYR A 261 -4.21 -22.13 -5.83
C TYR A 261 -5.14 -22.87 -6.82
N TYR A 262 -4.59 -23.49 -7.85
CA TYR A 262 -5.40 -24.23 -8.82
C TYR A 262 -6.03 -25.47 -8.20
N GLU A 263 -5.34 -26.17 -7.31
CA GLU A 263 -5.87 -27.33 -6.60
C GLU A 263 -7.16 -26.97 -5.84
N HIS A 264 -7.16 -25.90 -5.04
CA HIS A 264 -8.36 -25.42 -4.36
C HIS A 264 -9.48 -25.04 -5.33
N ILE A 265 -9.13 -24.29 -6.38
CA ILE A 265 -10.12 -23.82 -7.37
C ILE A 265 -10.79 -24.99 -8.12
N GLU A 266 -10.05 -26.04 -8.44
CA GLU A 266 -10.57 -27.25 -9.10
C GLU A 266 -11.52 -28.01 -8.18
N GLN A 267 -11.29 -28.00 -6.89
CA GLN A 267 -12.14 -28.59 -5.86
C GLN A 267 -13.36 -27.72 -5.49
N ASN A 268 -13.54 -26.55 -6.11
CA ASN A 268 -14.54 -25.53 -5.77
C ASN A 268 -14.41 -24.97 -4.35
N GLU A 269 -13.19 -24.86 -3.86
CA GLU A 269 -12.89 -24.29 -2.57
C GLU A 269 -12.19 -22.93 -2.74
N LEU A 270 -12.45 -22.00 -1.81
CA LEU A 270 -11.68 -20.76 -1.75
C LEU A 270 -10.22 -21.09 -1.37
N PRO A 271 -9.25 -20.50 -2.06
CA PRO A 271 -7.84 -20.86 -1.88
C PRO A 271 -7.23 -20.22 -0.63
N ILE A 272 -7.93 -20.28 0.51
CA ILE A 272 -7.54 -19.62 1.77
C ILE A 272 -6.56 -20.52 2.51
N ALA A 273 -5.32 -20.03 2.67
CA ALA A 273 -4.28 -20.72 3.46
C ALA A 273 -4.43 -20.46 4.96
N ARG A 274 -4.87 -19.27 5.34
CA ARG A 274 -5.00 -18.86 6.74
C ARG A 274 -5.95 -17.67 6.90
N GLY A 275 -6.48 -17.54 8.10
CA GLY A 275 -7.31 -16.39 8.47
C GLY A 275 -7.36 -16.19 9.98
N ILE A 276 -7.88 -15.06 10.40
CA ILE A 276 -8.13 -14.73 11.81
C ILE A 276 -9.48 -14.06 11.94
N LYS A 277 -10.25 -14.45 12.95
CA LYS A 277 -11.43 -13.73 13.42
C LYS A 277 -11.01 -12.82 14.56
N LEU A 278 -11.27 -11.53 14.40
CA LEU A 278 -10.92 -10.50 15.37
C LEU A 278 -11.91 -10.51 16.54
N ASN A 279 -11.39 -10.41 17.76
CA ASN A 279 -12.17 -10.16 18.95
C ASN A 279 -12.32 -8.64 19.20
N MET A 280 -13.00 -8.25 20.29
CA MET A 280 -13.24 -6.84 20.60
C MET A 280 -11.96 -6.05 20.87
N ASP A 281 -10.95 -6.65 21.52
CA ASP A 281 -9.65 -6.01 21.73
C ASP A 281 -8.90 -5.80 20.41
N ASP A 282 -8.96 -6.79 19.49
CA ASP A 282 -8.37 -6.66 18.15
C ASP A 282 -9.03 -5.53 17.34
N LEU A 283 -10.35 -5.41 17.43
CA LEU A 283 -11.12 -4.35 16.76
C LEU A 283 -10.77 -2.96 17.33
N LEU A 284 -10.67 -2.84 18.64
CA LEU A 284 -10.25 -1.62 19.32
C LEU A 284 -8.84 -1.21 18.89
N ARG A 285 -7.87 -2.13 18.91
CA ARG A 285 -6.49 -1.89 18.49
C ARG A 285 -6.41 -1.52 16.99
N ARG A 286 -7.22 -2.18 16.15
CA ARG A 286 -7.34 -1.84 14.73
C ARG A 286 -7.76 -0.39 14.51
N ILE A 287 -8.75 0.09 15.26
CA ILE A 287 -9.23 1.48 15.17
C ILE A 287 -8.14 2.45 15.63
N ILE A 288 -7.48 2.19 16.74
CA ILE A 288 -6.37 3.04 17.23
C ILE A 288 -5.26 3.13 16.19
N ILE A 289 -4.83 2.00 15.64
CA ILE A 289 -3.79 1.95 14.60
C ILE A 289 -4.24 2.74 13.35
N GLN A 290 -5.50 2.60 12.94
CA GLN A 290 -6.04 3.34 11.78
C GLN A 290 -6.05 4.86 12.04
N MET A 291 -6.49 5.32 13.21
CA MET A 291 -6.51 6.74 13.54
C MET A 291 -5.10 7.33 13.55
N LEU A 292 -4.15 6.67 14.21
CA LEU A 292 -2.76 7.11 14.22
C LEU A 292 -2.12 7.10 12.83
N MET A 293 -2.38 6.06 12.04
CA MET A 293 -1.81 5.89 10.71
C MET A 293 -2.35 6.92 9.69
N CYS A 294 -3.62 7.31 9.83
CA CYS A 294 -4.31 8.16 8.86
C CYS A 294 -4.40 9.63 9.30
N ASN A 295 -4.59 9.88 10.59
CA ASN A 295 -4.82 11.23 11.12
C ASN A 295 -3.61 11.78 11.90
N PHE A 296 -2.67 10.91 12.30
CA PHE A 296 -1.51 11.26 13.15
C PHE A 296 -1.91 11.77 14.55
N GLU A 297 -3.14 11.53 14.93
CA GLU A 297 -3.67 11.88 16.26
C GLU A 297 -4.75 10.89 16.67
N LEU A 298 -4.96 10.77 17.98
CA LEU A 298 -5.96 9.92 18.59
C LEU A 298 -6.60 10.66 19.76
N SER A 299 -7.92 10.88 19.71
CA SER A 299 -8.68 11.37 20.84
C SER A 299 -9.00 10.23 21.81
N ILE A 300 -8.50 10.33 23.04
CA ILE A 300 -8.75 9.36 24.11
C ILE A 300 -10.24 9.31 24.45
N ALA A 301 -10.86 10.47 24.61
CA ALA A 301 -12.29 10.57 24.88
C ALA A 301 -13.16 9.90 23.79
N SER A 302 -12.78 10.00 22.52
CA SER A 302 -13.50 9.34 21.42
C SER A 302 -13.41 7.81 21.52
N ILE A 303 -12.28 7.26 21.95
CA ILE A 303 -12.11 5.83 22.18
C ILE A 303 -12.95 5.37 23.37
N GLU A 304 -12.90 6.08 24.50
CA GLU A 304 -13.66 5.74 25.69
C GLU A 304 -15.18 5.84 25.48
N LEU A 305 -15.62 6.76 24.61
CA LEU A 305 -17.03 6.88 24.23
C LEU A 305 -17.49 5.67 23.37
N ALA A 306 -16.62 5.20 22.46
CA ALA A 306 -16.93 4.10 21.55
C ALA A 306 -16.77 2.72 22.20
N TYR A 307 -15.93 2.60 23.20
CA TYR A 307 -15.60 1.34 23.89
C TYR A 307 -15.68 1.54 25.39
N PRO A 308 -16.32 0.61 26.15
CA PRO A 308 -16.48 0.74 27.61
C PRO A 308 -15.18 0.40 28.35
N ILE A 309 -14.15 1.21 28.16
CA ILE A 309 -12.83 1.09 28.78
C ILE A 309 -12.42 2.44 29.41
N THR A 310 -11.47 2.39 30.34
CA THR A 310 -10.66 3.54 30.74
C THR A 310 -9.30 3.44 30.07
N PHE A 311 -9.03 4.30 29.11
CA PHE A 311 -7.90 4.19 28.17
C PHE A 311 -6.55 4.03 28.88
N HIS A 312 -6.27 4.89 29.85
CA HIS A 312 -5.01 4.88 30.60
C HIS A 312 -4.80 3.59 31.41
N THR A 313 -5.88 2.99 31.88
CA THR A 313 -5.79 1.70 32.61
C THR A 313 -5.68 0.53 31.65
N TYR A 314 -6.47 0.55 30.58
CA TYR A 314 -6.52 -0.55 29.60
C TYR A 314 -5.21 -0.69 28.82
N PHE A 315 -4.61 0.44 28.42
CA PHE A 315 -3.38 0.50 27.64
C PHE A 315 -2.16 0.91 28.47
N ALA A 316 -2.15 0.66 29.79
CA ALA A 316 -1.05 1.07 30.66
C ALA A 316 0.33 0.58 30.15
N HIS A 317 0.40 -0.68 29.71
CA HIS A 317 1.64 -1.27 29.17
C HIS A 317 2.09 -0.63 27.83
N GLU A 318 1.15 -0.36 26.94
CA GLU A 318 1.39 0.34 25.69
C GLU A 318 1.83 1.78 25.94
N LEU A 319 1.22 2.47 26.89
CA LEU A 319 1.58 3.83 27.27
C LEU A 319 3.01 3.92 27.83
N ASP A 320 3.46 2.93 28.60
CA ASP A 320 4.84 2.88 29.05
C ASP A 320 5.83 2.82 27.88
N LYS A 321 5.56 2.02 26.85
CA LYS A 321 6.36 1.97 25.63
C LYS A 321 6.29 3.26 24.81
N LEU A 322 5.10 3.88 24.73
CA LEU A 322 4.92 5.15 24.03
C LEU A 322 5.66 6.30 24.70
N ARG A 323 5.83 6.30 26.03
CA ARG A 323 6.63 7.30 26.74
C ARG A 323 8.10 7.30 26.33
N GLU A 324 8.68 6.14 25.97
CA GLU A 324 10.04 6.06 25.40
C GLU A 324 10.10 6.75 24.01
N LEU A 325 9.06 6.58 23.21
CA LEU A 325 8.95 7.25 21.92
C LEU A 325 8.67 8.75 22.06
N GLU A 326 7.93 9.16 23.10
CA GLU A 326 7.72 10.57 23.46
C GLU A 326 9.03 11.25 23.86
N GLN A 327 9.85 10.61 24.70
CA GLN A 327 11.19 11.10 25.06
C GLN A 327 12.09 11.26 23.83
N SER A 328 11.86 10.44 22.80
CA SER A 328 12.56 10.54 21.51
C SER A 328 11.98 11.62 20.58
N GLY A 329 10.92 12.32 21.03
CA GLY A 329 10.24 13.39 20.29
C GLY A 329 9.40 12.92 19.10
N LEU A 330 8.90 11.67 19.13
CA LEU A 330 8.08 11.12 18.05
C LEU A 330 6.58 11.38 18.23
N LEU A 331 6.13 11.56 19.43
CA LEU A 331 4.73 11.88 19.77
C LEU A 331 4.68 12.68 21.06
N THR A 332 3.51 13.20 21.39
CA THR A 332 3.15 13.77 22.69
C THR A 332 1.92 13.05 23.23
N ILE A 333 1.87 12.88 24.55
CA ILE A 333 0.78 12.21 25.25
C ILE A 333 0.29 13.16 26.35
N ASP A 334 -0.97 13.55 26.29
CA ASP A 334 -1.67 14.23 27.38
C ASP A 334 -2.93 13.45 27.77
N ASP A 335 -3.76 14.02 28.65
CA ASP A 335 -4.95 13.35 29.18
C ASP A 335 -6.06 13.18 28.12
N GLU A 336 -6.03 13.94 27.03
CA GLU A 336 -7.07 13.96 26.00
C GLU A 336 -6.60 13.38 24.68
N TRP A 337 -5.30 13.52 24.36
CA TRP A 337 -4.76 13.21 23.01
C TRP A 337 -3.44 12.47 23.03
N LEU A 338 -3.29 11.63 22.02
CA LEU A 338 -2.02 11.14 21.52
C LEU A 338 -1.75 11.83 20.17
N THR A 339 -0.72 12.68 20.10
CA THR A 339 -0.41 13.44 18.86
C THR A 339 0.97 13.07 18.32
N VAL A 340 1.02 12.65 17.07
CA VAL A 340 2.27 12.28 16.40
C VAL A 340 2.95 13.53 15.84
N THR A 341 4.20 13.76 16.24
CA THR A 341 4.99 14.91 15.78
C THR A 341 5.37 14.78 14.29
N PRO A 342 5.79 15.85 13.61
CA PRO A 342 6.32 15.76 12.24
C PRO A 342 7.46 14.73 12.10
N LYS A 343 8.34 14.60 13.10
CA LYS A 343 9.39 13.57 13.16
C LYS A 343 8.79 12.16 13.29
N GLY A 344 7.77 12.01 14.14
CA GLY A 344 7.08 10.75 14.38
C GLY A 344 6.32 10.23 13.15
N ARG A 345 5.83 11.12 12.27
CA ARG A 345 5.15 10.71 11.03
C ARG A 345 6.03 9.86 10.13
N LEU A 346 7.35 10.09 10.14
CA LEU A 346 8.31 9.28 9.38
C LEU A 346 8.44 7.86 9.94
N LEU A 347 8.18 7.70 11.24
CA LEU A 347 8.29 6.45 11.98
C LEU A 347 6.93 5.97 12.50
N ILE A 348 5.84 6.37 11.84
CA ILE A 348 4.47 6.07 12.28
C ILE A 348 4.24 4.57 12.48
N ARG A 349 4.89 3.71 11.70
CA ARG A 349 4.81 2.25 11.88
C ARG A 349 5.29 1.84 13.26
N ASN A 350 6.39 2.41 13.75
CA ASN A 350 6.94 2.08 15.07
C ASN A 350 5.97 2.46 16.19
N ILE A 351 5.28 3.60 16.06
CA ILE A 351 4.25 4.03 17.00
C ILE A 351 3.05 3.07 16.95
N CYS A 352 2.55 2.75 15.77
CA CYS A 352 1.42 1.83 15.58
C CYS A 352 1.72 0.40 16.05
N MET A 353 2.97 -0.08 15.89
CA MET A 353 3.40 -1.41 16.32
C MET A 353 3.26 -1.60 17.84
N VAL A 354 3.26 -0.54 18.64
CA VAL A 354 3.03 -0.62 20.09
C VAL A 354 1.66 -1.20 20.41
N PHE A 355 0.66 -0.93 19.57
CA PHE A 355 -0.71 -1.44 19.74
C PHE A 355 -0.94 -2.81 19.10
N ASP A 356 0.05 -3.38 18.39
CA ASP A 356 -0.07 -4.71 17.79
C ASP A 356 0.23 -5.79 18.85
N ARG A 357 -0.84 -6.40 19.39
CA ARG A 357 -0.72 -7.45 20.42
C ARG A 357 -0.05 -8.75 19.92
N TYR A 358 -0.01 -8.97 18.62
CA TYR A 358 0.56 -10.18 18.03
C TYR A 358 2.07 -10.07 17.74
N LEU A 359 2.63 -8.88 17.84
CA LEU A 359 4.06 -8.65 17.72
C LEU A 359 4.80 -9.26 18.90
N GLY A 360 5.69 -10.19 18.60
CA GLY A 360 6.50 -10.88 19.62
C GLY A 360 5.85 -12.11 20.27
N LEU A 361 4.60 -12.46 19.93
CA LEU A 361 4.02 -13.73 20.37
C LEU A 361 4.59 -14.90 19.55
N PRO A 362 4.94 -16.04 20.19
CA PRO A 362 5.28 -17.28 19.47
C PRO A 362 4.09 -17.68 18.60
N ARG A 363 4.33 -18.07 17.36
CA ARG A 363 3.25 -18.58 16.49
C ARG A 363 2.77 -19.92 17.01
N THR A 364 1.55 -19.96 17.53
CA THR A 364 0.85 -21.22 17.79
C THR A 364 0.47 -21.85 16.45
N GLY A 365 1.11 -22.96 16.07
CA GLY A 365 0.70 -23.76 14.90
C GLY A 365 1.79 -24.21 13.93
N GLN A 366 3.06 -23.90 14.17
CA GLN A 366 4.15 -24.63 13.49
C GLN A 366 4.68 -25.67 14.46
N ALA A 367 4.46 -26.97 14.12
CA ALA A 367 5.19 -28.06 14.72
C ALA A 367 6.70 -27.79 14.62
N ASP A 368 7.43 -28.07 15.70
CA ASP A 368 8.89 -27.97 15.79
C ASP A 368 9.59 -28.65 14.59
N SER A 369 9.78 -27.88 13.52
CA SER A 369 10.88 -28.11 12.59
C SER A 369 12.01 -27.19 13.04
N GLY A 370 13.07 -27.78 13.56
CA GLY A 370 14.19 -27.16 14.27
C GLY A 370 15.04 -26.13 13.51
N ASP A 371 14.49 -25.43 12.51
CA ASP A 371 15.12 -24.38 11.68
C ASP A 371 14.26 -23.13 11.48
N ALA A 372 13.41 -22.80 12.44
CA ALA A 372 12.65 -21.54 12.37
C ALA A 372 13.58 -20.33 12.60
N GLN A 373 14.21 -19.83 11.53
CA GLN A 373 14.82 -18.51 11.56
C GLN A 373 13.75 -17.47 11.93
N PRO A 374 14.04 -16.54 12.87
CA PRO A 374 13.11 -15.47 13.20
C PRO A 374 12.77 -14.69 11.92
N LEU A 375 11.47 -14.44 11.69
CA LEU A 375 11.03 -13.65 10.55
C LEU A 375 11.72 -12.27 10.60
N ARG A 376 12.64 -12.05 9.68
CA ARG A 376 13.23 -10.73 9.47
C ARG A 376 12.21 -9.92 8.66
N TYR A 377 11.51 -9.02 9.34
CA TYR A 377 10.75 -7.98 8.67
C TYR A 377 11.73 -7.02 7.94
N SER A 378 11.28 -6.41 6.86
CA SER A 378 12.04 -5.32 6.25
C SER A 378 12.27 -4.24 7.31
N LYS A 379 13.52 -3.79 7.45
CA LYS A 379 13.83 -2.67 8.35
C LYS A 379 13.05 -1.44 7.88
N THR A 380 12.58 -0.65 8.82
CA THR A 380 11.84 0.59 8.51
C THR A 380 12.75 1.62 7.83
N ILE A 381 14.03 1.56 8.12
CA ILE A 381 15.12 2.32 7.49
C ILE A 381 16.36 1.43 7.40
#